data_89bb1bbec3ff4003bc324f71061da3b2
#
_entry.id   89bb1bbec3ff4003bc324f71061da3b2
#
_cell.length_a   1.000
_cell.length_b   1.000
_cell.length_c   1.000
_cell.angle_alpha   90.00
_cell.angle_beta   90.00
_cell.angle_gamma   90.00
#
_symmetry.space_group_name_H-M   'P 1'
#
loop_
_entity.id
_entity.type
_entity.pdbx_description
1 polymer ?
#
loop_
_entity_poly.entity_id
_entity_poly.type
_entity_poly.pdbx_seq_one_letter_code
_entity_poly.pdbx_strand_id
1 'polypeptide(L)'
;MIVVRNVFRLKFGKARDAIALAKEVEAIGKKHGATPSRYLTDLTGEFYTFVMETSYESLTAMEKEQKEVMGQKEFSEWYQKFIPIVESGYREMFTVVTA
;
A
#
# COMPACT_ATOMS: atom_id res chain seq x y z
N MET A 1 9.85 3.08 15.75
CA MET A 1 9.15 3.30 14.48
C MET A 1 9.58 2.29 13.43
N ILE A 2 8.63 1.81 12.67
CA ILE A 2 8.88 0.89 11.57
C ILE A 2 8.36 1.48 10.26
N VAL A 3 8.96 1.06 9.15
CA VAL A 3 8.50 1.40 7.80
C VAL A 3 8.10 0.11 7.11
N VAL A 4 6.89 0.08 6.60
CA VAL A 4 6.35 -1.05 5.81
C VAL A 4 6.30 -0.62 4.35
N ARG A 5 6.90 -1.42 3.51
CA ARG A 5 6.99 -1.15 2.08
C ARG A 5 6.43 -2.34 1.32
N ASN A 6 5.27 -2.15 0.71
CA ASN A 6 4.66 -3.16 -0.16
C ASN A 6 5.05 -2.83 -1.60
N VAL A 7 5.83 -3.72 -2.22
CA VAL A 7 6.36 -3.51 -3.57
C VAL A 7 5.63 -4.44 -4.53
N PHE A 8 4.95 -3.87 -5.50
CA PHE A 8 4.17 -4.63 -6.48
C PHE A 8 4.74 -4.49 -7.88
N ARG A 9 4.66 -5.57 -8.63
CA ARG A 9 4.84 -5.55 -10.08
C ARG A 9 3.46 -5.50 -10.71
N LEU A 10 3.19 -4.43 -11.41
CA LEU A 10 1.92 -4.28 -12.12
C LEU A 10 2.01 -4.96 -13.49
N LYS A 11 0.87 -5.34 -14.02
CA LYS A 11 0.78 -5.73 -15.42
C LYS A 11 1.09 -4.53 -16.29
N PHE A 12 1.69 -4.76 -17.45
CA PHE A 12 2.06 -3.70 -18.38
C PHE A 12 0.84 -2.83 -18.72
N GLY A 13 1.05 -1.52 -18.69
CA GLY A 13 0.02 -0.54 -19.01
C GLY A 13 -0.92 -0.19 -17.87
N LYS A 14 -0.74 -0.76 -16.66
CA LYS A 14 -1.67 -0.60 -15.55
C LYS A 14 -1.26 0.45 -14.51
N ALA A 15 -0.27 1.29 -14.80
CA ALA A 15 0.18 2.31 -13.85
C ALA A 15 -0.91 3.33 -13.51
N ARG A 16 -1.67 3.79 -14.50
CA ARG A 16 -2.78 4.74 -14.27
C ARG A 16 -3.86 4.14 -13.39
N ASP A 17 -4.20 2.88 -13.64
CA ASP A 17 -5.20 2.18 -12.84
C ASP A 17 -4.73 2.05 -11.40
N ALA A 18 -3.44 1.72 -11.19
CA ALA A 18 -2.86 1.63 -9.86
C ALA A 18 -2.89 2.96 -9.13
N ILE A 19 -2.57 4.07 -9.82
CA ILE A 19 -2.61 5.41 -9.22
C ILE A 19 -4.05 5.77 -8.81
N ALA A 20 -5.03 5.48 -9.64
CA ALA A 20 -6.42 5.72 -9.31
C ALA A 20 -6.85 4.89 -8.10
N LEU A 21 -6.48 3.62 -8.05
CA LEU A 21 -6.76 2.75 -6.91
C LEU A 21 -6.03 3.17 -5.64
N ALA A 22 -4.82 3.72 -5.77
CA ALA A 22 -4.09 4.29 -4.64
C ALA A 22 -4.88 5.43 -3.98
N LYS A 23 -5.45 6.30 -4.79
CA LYS A 23 -6.29 7.41 -4.29
C LYS A 23 -7.53 6.88 -3.56
N GLU A 24 -8.15 5.83 -4.09
CA GLU A 24 -9.31 5.21 -3.46
C GLU A 24 -8.95 4.60 -2.10
N VAL A 25 -7.89 3.80 -2.03
CA VAL A 25 -7.51 3.13 -0.78
C VAL A 25 -7.03 4.12 0.27
N GLU A 26 -6.38 5.20 -0.15
CA GLU A 26 -5.98 6.27 0.76
C GLU A 26 -7.22 6.95 1.39
N ALA A 27 -8.24 7.20 0.59
CA ALA A 27 -9.50 7.77 1.07
C ALA A 27 -10.23 6.82 2.03
N ILE A 28 -10.26 5.53 1.72
CA ILE A 28 -10.83 4.51 2.59
C ILE A 28 -10.11 4.49 3.94
N GLY A 29 -8.78 4.46 3.89
CA GLY A 29 -7.96 4.48 5.11
C GLY A 29 -8.19 5.72 5.95
N LYS A 30 -8.20 6.89 5.34
CA LYS A 30 -8.42 8.16 6.02
C LYS A 30 -9.77 8.19 6.74
N LYS A 31 -10.80 7.65 6.12
CA LYS A 31 -12.14 7.55 6.69
C LYS A 31 -12.16 6.73 7.99
N HIS A 32 -11.26 5.76 8.11
CA HIS A 32 -11.15 4.88 9.28
C HIS A 32 -9.96 5.22 10.18
N GLY A 33 -9.38 6.40 10.02
CA GLY A 33 -8.31 6.88 10.88
C GLY A 33 -6.95 6.23 10.64
N ALA A 34 -6.74 5.64 9.47
CA ALA A 34 -5.47 5.00 9.14
C ALA A 34 -4.35 6.01 8.91
N THR A 35 -3.13 5.59 9.20
CA THR A 35 -1.93 6.37 8.89
C THR A 35 -1.81 6.55 7.38
N PRO A 36 -1.57 7.80 6.91
CA PRO A 36 -1.37 8.03 5.48
C PRO A 36 -0.19 7.25 4.93
N SER A 37 -0.35 6.73 3.72
CA SER A 37 0.72 6.05 3.00
C SER A 37 1.27 6.95 1.92
N ARG A 38 2.48 6.64 1.49
CA ARG A 38 3.10 7.28 0.35
C ARG A 38 3.19 6.26 -0.78
N TYR A 39 2.95 6.71 -2.00
CA TYR A 39 2.88 5.84 -3.17
C TYR A 39 3.96 6.24 -4.15
N LEU A 40 4.68 5.26 -4.67
CA LEU A 40 5.80 5.48 -5.58
C LEU A 40 5.60 4.65 -6.85
N THR A 41 5.98 5.23 -7.98
CA THR A 41 6.06 4.50 -9.25
C THR A 41 7.49 4.56 -9.74
N ASP A 42 7.89 3.63 -10.57
CA ASP A 42 9.25 3.60 -11.10
C ASP A 42 9.54 4.83 -11.96
N LEU A 43 10.69 5.44 -11.72
CA LEU A 43 11.28 6.43 -12.62
C LEU A 43 12.35 5.76 -13.46
N THR A 44 13.11 4.87 -12.83
CA THR A 44 14.07 3.97 -13.46
C THR A 44 13.98 2.60 -12.77
N GLY A 45 14.63 1.59 -13.29
CA GLY A 45 14.60 0.24 -12.76
C GLY A 45 13.57 -0.61 -13.47
N GLU A 46 12.97 -1.55 -12.78
CA GLU A 46 11.99 -2.44 -13.38
C GLU A 46 10.70 -1.70 -13.73
N PHE A 47 10.23 -1.92 -14.95
CA PHE A 47 8.99 -1.32 -15.44
C PHE A 47 7.79 -1.73 -14.59
N TYR A 48 6.88 -0.78 -14.38
CA TYR A 48 5.61 -0.99 -13.67
C TYR A 48 5.79 -1.47 -12.24
N THR A 49 6.76 -0.89 -11.54
CA THR A 49 6.91 -1.07 -10.11
C THR A 49 6.04 -0.06 -9.38
N PHE A 50 5.24 -0.54 -8.44
CA PHE A 50 4.34 0.30 -7.64
C PHE A 50 4.60 0.00 -6.17
N VAL A 51 4.90 1.04 -5.40
CA VAL A 51 5.26 0.89 -3.98
C VAL A 51 4.26 1.63 -3.10
N MET A 52 3.77 0.95 -2.07
CA MET A 52 2.96 1.55 -1.01
C MET A 52 3.80 1.52 0.27
N GLU A 53 4.13 2.69 0.78
CA GLU A 53 5.01 2.83 1.94
C GLU A 53 4.29 3.54 3.07
N THR A 54 4.30 2.93 4.25
CA THR A 54 3.64 3.48 5.44
C THR A 54 4.56 3.33 6.64
N SER A 55 4.64 4.38 7.46
CA SER A 55 5.37 4.34 8.73
C SER A 55 4.39 4.14 9.88
N TYR A 56 4.74 3.26 10.81
CA TYR A 56 3.96 3.01 12.02
C TYR A 56 4.86 3.12 13.25
N GLU A 57 4.28 3.41 14.41
CA GLU A 57 5.04 3.48 15.65
C GLU A 57 5.59 2.12 16.06
N SER A 58 4.84 1.03 15.79
CA SER A 58 5.18 -0.32 16.19
C SER A 58 4.44 -1.34 15.33
N LEU A 59 4.84 -2.61 15.44
CA LEU A 59 4.12 -3.72 14.81
C LEU A 59 2.70 -3.86 15.38
N THR A 60 2.53 -3.64 16.67
CA THR A 60 1.21 -3.69 17.31
C THR A 60 0.28 -2.64 16.73
N ALA A 61 0.78 -1.41 16.56
CA ALA A 61 0.00 -0.33 15.96
C ALA A 61 -0.39 -0.65 14.53
N MET A 62 0.53 -1.21 13.75
CA MET A 62 0.27 -1.65 12.38
C MET A 62 -0.82 -2.72 12.32
N GLU A 63 -0.72 -3.76 13.14
CA GLU A 63 -1.69 -4.86 13.16
C GLU A 63 -3.09 -4.37 13.51
N LYS A 64 -3.18 -3.50 14.51
CA LYS A 64 -4.46 -2.94 14.94
C LYS A 64 -5.13 -2.15 13.82
N GLU A 65 -4.35 -1.29 13.16
CA GLU A 65 -4.82 -0.45 12.07
C GLU A 65 -5.25 -1.28 10.87
N GLN A 66 -4.45 -2.28 10.51
CA GLN A 66 -4.75 -3.17 9.39
C GLN A 66 -6.03 -3.99 9.62
N LYS A 67 -6.23 -4.50 10.83
CA LYS A 67 -7.47 -5.21 11.17
C LYS A 67 -8.69 -4.32 10.98
N GLU A 68 -8.59 -3.09 11.42
CA GLU A 68 -9.71 -2.14 11.34
C GLU A 68 -10.05 -1.79 9.89
N VAL A 69 -9.05 -1.47 9.07
CA VAL A 69 -9.25 -1.10 7.67
C VAL A 69 -9.63 -2.30 6.80
N MET A 70 -8.91 -3.40 6.95
CA MET A 70 -9.15 -4.61 6.14
C MET A 70 -10.47 -5.29 6.46
N GLY A 71 -11.03 -5.04 7.64
CA GLY A 71 -12.35 -5.56 8.02
C GLY A 71 -13.50 -4.81 7.34
N GLN A 72 -13.23 -3.71 6.66
CA GLN A 72 -14.27 -2.91 6.01
C GLN A 72 -14.63 -3.49 4.65
N LYS A 73 -15.94 -3.49 4.35
CA LYS A 73 -16.44 -3.96 3.06
C LYS A 73 -15.83 -3.19 1.89
N GLU A 74 -15.71 -1.88 2.03
CA GLU A 74 -15.16 -1.02 0.99
C GLU A 74 -13.70 -1.35 0.68
N PHE A 75 -12.90 -1.79 1.69
CA PHE A 75 -11.55 -2.26 1.45
C PHE A 75 -11.55 -3.55 0.64
N SER A 76 -12.43 -4.49 0.98
CA SER A 76 -12.56 -5.75 0.24
C SER A 76 -12.94 -5.51 -1.22
N GLU A 77 -13.86 -4.59 -1.47
CA GLU A 77 -14.27 -4.20 -2.83
C GLU A 77 -13.11 -3.57 -3.60
N TRP A 78 -12.35 -2.71 -2.93
CA TRP A 78 -11.14 -2.11 -3.51
C TRP A 78 -10.12 -3.19 -3.88
N TYR A 79 -9.87 -4.11 -2.98
CA TYR A 79 -8.89 -5.17 -3.17
C TYR A 79 -9.21 -6.04 -4.38
N GLN A 80 -10.49 -6.32 -4.61
CA GLN A 80 -10.94 -7.07 -5.79
C GLN A 80 -10.66 -6.34 -7.11
N LYS A 81 -10.56 -5.03 -7.07
CA LYS A 81 -10.16 -4.22 -8.23
C LYS A 81 -8.64 -4.17 -8.41
N PHE A 82 -7.90 -4.30 -7.32
CA PHE A 82 -6.44 -4.22 -7.33
C PHE A 82 -5.80 -5.53 -7.81
N ILE A 83 -6.30 -6.66 -7.36
CA ILE A 83 -5.76 -7.98 -7.71
C ILE A 83 -5.53 -8.16 -9.22
N PRO A 84 -6.50 -7.82 -10.09
CA PRO A 84 -6.35 -8.08 -11.53
C PRO A 84 -5.23 -7.32 -12.22
N ILE A 85 -4.76 -6.22 -11.65
CA ILE A 85 -3.72 -5.39 -12.27
C ILE A 85 -2.31 -5.67 -11.75
N VAL A 86 -2.18 -6.62 -10.82
CA VAL A 86 -0.90 -6.98 -10.19
C VAL A 86 -0.43 -8.34 -10.66
N GLU A 87 0.84 -8.45 -11.04
CA GLU A 87 1.47 -9.72 -11.37
C GLU A 87 2.04 -10.42 -10.15
N SER A 88 2.75 -9.67 -9.30
CA SER A 88 3.46 -10.19 -8.15
C SER A 88 3.76 -9.08 -7.17
N GLY A 89 4.27 -9.44 -6.01
CA GLY A 89 4.66 -8.45 -5.03
C GLY A 89 5.39 -9.07 -3.87
N TYR A 90 6.00 -8.21 -3.06
CA TYR A 90 6.65 -8.61 -1.82
C TYR A 90 6.54 -7.48 -0.82
N ARG A 91 6.79 -7.80 0.44
CA ARG A 91 6.76 -6.85 1.54
C ARG A 91 8.13 -6.77 2.18
N GLU A 92 8.55 -5.54 2.47
CA GLU A 92 9.73 -5.26 3.26
C GLU A 92 9.32 -4.46 4.49
N MET A 93 9.90 -4.79 5.62
CA MET A 93 9.64 -4.07 6.86
C MET A 93 10.98 -3.72 7.50
N PHE A 94 11.14 -2.44 7.84
CA PHE A 94 12.40 -1.93 8.37
C PHE A 94 12.18 -1.24 9.72
N THR A 95 13.16 -1.35 10.60
CA THR A 95 13.23 -0.51 11.80
C THR A 95 13.90 0.80 11.41
N VAL A 96 13.29 1.92 11.77
CA VAL A 96 13.91 3.23 11.55
C VAL A 96 15.04 3.40 12.55
N VAL A 97 16.24 3.67 12.05
CA VAL A 97 17.41 3.92 12.89
C VAL A 97 17.52 5.41 13.12
N THR A 98 17.54 5.79 14.40
CA THR A 98 17.76 7.19 14.79
C THR A 98 19.27 7.42 14.96
N ALA A 99 19.81 8.26 14.11
CA ALA A 99 21.24 8.58 14.12
C ALA A 99 21.52 9.90 14.84
#